data_3f8f9cdd73cf31c6664e58ec5aaabf83
#
_entry.id   3f8f9cdd73cf31c6664e58ec5aaabf83
#
_cell.length_a   1.000
_cell.length_b   1.000
_cell.length_c   1.000
_cell.angle_alpha   90.00
_cell.angle_beta   90.00
_cell.angle_gamma   90.00
#
_symmetry.space_group_name_H-M   'P 1'
#
loop_
_entity.id
_entity.type
_entity.pdbx_description
1 polymer ?
#
loop_
_entity_poly.entity_id
_entity_poly.type
_entity_poly.pdbx_seq_one_letter_code
_entity_poly.pdbx_strand_id
1 'polypeptide(L)'
;LPHILLSVTVPHILTLDAQVQLAEDLVAAGANIIQTEGGTSSNPTHSGVLGLIEKASPTLAAAHAISHAVSVPVLCASGISNVTAPMALAAGAAGVGVGSAVHKLNDPLAMVAVVRSLVEAMQSVKVASAAK
;
A
#
# COMPACT_ATOMS: atom_id res chain seq x y z
N LEU A 1 9.19 -9.21 -23.13
CA LEU A 1 10.27 -8.23 -23.14
C LEU A 1 10.96 -8.20 -21.77
N PRO A 2 12.29 -8.46 -21.73
CA PRO A 2 12.99 -8.64 -20.44
C PRO A 2 13.11 -7.36 -19.59
N HIS A 3 12.76 -6.21 -20.15
CA HIS A 3 12.83 -4.92 -19.44
C HIS A 3 11.49 -4.41 -18.94
N ILE A 4 10.41 -5.15 -19.16
CA ILE A 4 9.07 -4.75 -18.69
C ILE A 4 8.79 -5.43 -17.38
N LEU A 5 8.43 -4.61 -16.38
CA LEU A 5 7.98 -5.10 -15.08
C LEU A 5 6.46 -5.22 -15.07
N LEU A 6 5.98 -6.35 -14.59
CA LEU A 6 4.56 -6.61 -14.45
C LEU A 6 4.16 -6.48 -12.98
N SER A 7 3.32 -5.50 -12.69
CA SER A 7 2.69 -5.34 -11.37
C SER A 7 1.26 -5.85 -11.44
N VAL A 8 0.89 -6.74 -10.56
CA VAL A 8 -0.45 -7.35 -10.54
C VAL A 8 -1.13 -7.07 -9.22
N THR A 9 -2.38 -6.60 -9.29
CA THR A 9 -3.19 -6.30 -8.12
C THR A 9 -3.96 -7.54 -7.67
N VAL A 10 -3.90 -7.84 -6.39
CA VAL A 10 -4.68 -8.90 -5.76
C VAL A 10 -6.01 -8.32 -5.27
N PRO A 11 -7.17 -8.88 -5.64
CA PRO A 11 -8.46 -8.30 -5.30
C PRO A 11 -8.78 -8.41 -3.81
N HIS A 12 -9.34 -7.35 -3.24
CA HIS A 12 -9.71 -7.24 -1.84
C HIS A 12 -10.90 -8.11 -1.43
N ILE A 13 -11.68 -8.58 -2.38
CA ILE A 13 -12.86 -9.42 -2.10
C ILE A 13 -12.50 -10.82 -1.60
N LEU A 14 -11.26 -11.23 -1.80
CA LEU A 14 -10.77 -12.51 -1.32
C LEU A 14 -10.44 -12.44 0.18
N THR A 15 -10.52 -13.58 0.86
CA THR A 15 -9.98 -13.70 2.22
C THR A 15 -8.46 -13.48 2.19
N LEU A 16 -7.86 -13.15 3.33
CA LEU A 16 -6.41 -12.95 3.40
C LEU A 16 -5.65 -14.20 2.94
N ASP A 17 -6.07 -15.38 3.35
CA ASP A 17 -5.42 -16.63 2.93
C ASP A 17 -5.51 -16.85 1.42
N ALA A 18 -6.66 -16.53 0.82
CA ALA A 18 -6.84 -16.63 -0.63
C ALA A 18 -6.02 -15.57 -1.38
N GLN A 19 -5.88 -14.37 -0.81
CA GLN A 19 -5.02 -13.32 -1.37
C GLN A 19 -3.55 -13.78 -1.37
N VAL A 20 -3.08 -14.37 -0.28
CA VAL A 20 -1.71 -14.89 -0.17
C VAL A 20 -1.48 -15.99 -1.20
N GLN A 21 -2.39 -16.94 -1.31
CA GLN A 21 -2.26 -18.02 -2.30
C GLN A 21 -2.24 -17.50 -3.73
N LEU A 22 -3.12 -16.54 -4.04
CA LEU A 22 -3.13 -15.93 -5.37
C LEU A 22 -1.82 -15.17 -5.65
N ALA A 23 -1.30 -14.45 -4.66
CA ALA A 23 -0.03 -13.73 -4.82
C ALA A 23 1.12 -14.70 -5.11
N GLU A 24 1.20 -15.82 -4.40
CA GLU A 24 2.20 -16.86 -4.66
C GLU A 24 2.07 -17.43 -6.09
N ASP A 25 0.84 -17.71 -6.53
CA ASP A 25 0.57 -18.23 -7.87
C ASP A 25 0.94 -17.21 -8.95
N LEU A 26 0.65 -15.92 -8.72
CA LEU A 26 1.00 -14.84 -9.65
C LEU A 26 2.51 -14.65 -9.75
N VAL A 27 3.24 -14.73 -8.66
CA VAL A 27 4.70 -14.67 -8.66
C VAL A 27 5.29 -15.87 -9.42
N ALA A 28 4.77 -17.05 -9.18
CA ALA A 28 5.18 -18.26 -9.92
C ALA A 28 4.91 -18.13 -11.42
N ALA A 29 3.85 -17.40 -11.80
CA ALA A 29 3.51 -17.13 -13.20
C ALA A 29 4.34 -16.00 -13.84
N GLY A 30 5.15 -15.27 -13.07
CA GLY A 30 6.05 -14.26 -13.59
C GLY A 30 5.76 -12.81 -13.18
N ALA A 31 4.83 -12.57 -12.24
CA ALA A 31 4.62 -11.22 -11.72
C ALA A 31 5.88 -10.73 -11.00
N ASN A 32 6.27 -9.49 -11.26
CA ASN A 32 7.47 -8.88 -10.69
C ASN A 32 7.16 -8.08 -9.43
N ILE A 33 5.93 -7.59 -9.31
CA ILE A 33 5.45 -6.78 -8.19
C ILE A 33 4.01 -7.22 -7.90
N ILE A 34 3.68 -7.35 -6.63
CA ILE A 34 2.29 -7.57 -6.18
C ILE A 34 1.79 -6.27 -5.56
N GLN A 35 0.60 -5.86 -5.94
CA GLN A 35 -0.06 -4.69 -5.39
C GLN A 35 -1.30 -5.11 -4.61
N THR A 36 -1.46 -4.56 -3.41
CA THR A 36 -2.65 -4.80 -2.61
C THR A 36 -3.78 -3.83 -2.98
N GLU A 37 -5.00 -4.18 -2.61
CA GLU A 37 -6.18 -3.40 -2.87
C GLU A 37 -6.97 -3.24 -1.57
N GLY A 38 -7.42 -2.02 -1.27
CA GLY A 38 -8.37 -1.77 -0.20
C GLY A 38 -9.78 -1.79 -0.75
N GLY A 39 -10.73 -2.24 0.03
CA GLY A 39 -12.12 -2.33 -0.41
C GLY A 39 -12.78 -0.96 -0.54
N THR A 40 -13.66 -0.83 -1.52
CA THR A 40 -14.59 0.31 -1.61
C THR A 40 -15.59 0.32 -0.45
N SER A 41 -15.72 -0.82 0.24
CA SER A 41 -16.58 -0.99 1.41
C SER A 41 -15.94 -0.52 2.73
N SER A 42 -14.67 -0.15 2.73
CA SER A 42 -14.04 0.41 3.93
C SER A 42 -14.39 1.89 4.08
N ASN A 43 -15.66 2.15 4.37
CA ASN A 43 -16.09 3.49 4.74
C ASN A 43 -15.70 3.72 6.20
N PRO A 44 -14.79 4.66 6.47
CA PRO A 44 -14.43 4.96 7.85
C PRO A 44 -15.65 5.51 8.60
N THR A 45 -15.86 4.99 9.81
CA THR A 45 -16.95 5.45 10.69
C THR A 45 -16.53 6.62 11.56
N HIS A 46 -15.23 6.91 11.61
CA HIS A 46 -14.65 8.01 12.38
C HIS A 46 -13.98 9.02 11.47
N SER A 47 -13.87 10.25 11.97
CA SER A 47 -13.12 11.32 11.31
C SER A 47 -11.66 11.36 11.79
N GLY A 48 -10.84 12.18 11.16
CA GLY A 48 -9.44 12.41 11.54
C GLY A 48 -8.54 11.19 11.35
N VAL A 49 -7.54 11.09 12.21
CA VAL A 49 -6.51 10.04 12.12
C VAL A 49 -7.12 8.63 12.22
N LEU A 50 -8.06 8.43 13.12
CA LEU A 50 -8.71 7.13 13.27
C LEU A 50 -9.41 6.69 11.99
N GLY A 51 -10.12 7.61 11.33
CA GLY A 51 -10.75 7.32 10.04
C GLY A 51 -9.75 6.96 8.94
N LEU A 52 -8.59 7.61 8.93
CA LEU A 52 -7.52 7.29 7.98
C LEU A 52 -6.96 5.89 8.21
N ILE A 53 -6.81 5.49 9.47
CA ILE A 53 -6.36 4.14 9.85
C ILE A 53 -7.42 3.10 9.46
N GLU A 54 -8.68 3.34 9.77
CA GLU A 54 -9.79 2.45 9.38
C GLU A 54 -9.81 2.21 7.88
N LYS A 55 -9.66 3.28 7.09
CA LYS A 55 -9.67 3.20 5.62
C LYS A 55 -8.53 2.36 5.08
N ALA A 56 -7.35 2.43 5.69
CA ALA A 56 -6.17 1.71 5.25
C ALA A 56 -6.07 0.28 5.81
N SER A 57 -6.82 -0.05 6.86
CA SER A 57 -6.69 -1.33 7.56
C SER A 57 -6.73 -2.56 6.65
N PRO A 58 -7.66 -2.68 5.69
CA PRO A 58 -7.70 -3.87 4.84
C PRO A 58 -6.45 -4.01 3.96
N THR A 59 -5.97 -2.92 3.36
CA THR A 59 -4.79 -2.98 2.50
C THR A 59 -3.51 -3.16 3.31
N LEU A 60 -3.44 -2.62 4.54
CA LEU A 60 -2.32 -2.86 5.45
C LEU A 60 -2.23 -4.34 5.86
N ALA A 61 -3.35 -4.95 6.19
CA ALA A 61 -3.41 -6.37 6.52
C ALA A 61 -2.97 -7.24 5.34
N ALA A 62 -3.46 -6.93 4.14
CA ALA A 62 -3.07 -7.64 2.92
C ALA A 62 -1.58 -7.47 2.63
N ALA A 63 -1.04 -6.26 2.76
CA ALA A 63 0.38 -6.01 2.54
C ALA A 63 1.25 -6.81 3.52
N HIS A 64 0.85 -6.89 4.78
CA HIS A 64 1.57 -7.69 5.78
C HIS A 64 1.55 -9.17 5.42
N ALA A 65 0.38 -9.72 5.16
CA ALA A 65 0.23 -11.15 4.86
C ALA A 65 0.99 -11.55 3.58
N ILE A 66 0.85 -10.76 2.52
CA ILE A 66 1.46 -11.08 1.23
C ILE A 66 2.97 -10.88 1.27
N SER A 67 3.47 -9.79 1.88
CA SER A 67 4.91 -9.51 1.92
C SER A 67 5.70 -10.57 2.67
N HIS A 68 5.08 -11.28 3.61
CA HIS A 68 5.70 -12.38 4.33
C HIS A 68 5.65 -13.71 3.56
N ALA A 69 4.88 -13.79 2.48
CA ALA A 69 4.69 -15.01 1.71
C ALA A 69 5.43 -15.00 0.36
N VAL A 70 5.68 -13.84 -0.23
CA VAL A 70 6.33 -13.72 -1.54
C VAL A 70 7.68 -13.03 -1.43
N SER A 71 8.57 -13.32 -2.39
CA SER A 71 9.92 -12.73 -2.45
C SER A 71 10.00 -11.45 -3.29
N VAL A 72 8.96 -11.14 -4.07
CA VAL A 72 8.91 -9.94 -4.89
C VAL A 72 8.44 -8.73 -4.06
N PRO A 73 8.74 -7.49 -4.49
CA PRO A 73 8.23 -6.31 -3.81
C PRO A 73 6.70 -6.27 -3.78
N VAL A 74 6.15 -5.83 -2.66
CA VAL A 74 4.71 -5.61 -2.47
C VAL A 74 4.46 -4.11 -2.34
N LEU A 75 3.57 -3.57 -3.18
CA LEU A 75 3.09 -2.20 -3.08
C LEU A 75 1.76 -2.19 -2.34
N CYS A 76 1.70 -1.41 -1.27
CA CYS A 76 0.47 -1.22 -0.51
C CYS A 76 -0.30 -0.05 -1.09
N ALA A 77 -1.47 -0.31 -1.64
CA ALA A 77 -2.27 0.70 -2.33
C ALA A 77 -3.71 0.68 -1.86
N SER A 78 -4.42 1.76 -2.16
CA SER A 78 -5.82 2.00 -1.80
C SER A 78 -6.02 2.42 -0.34
N GLY A 79 -6.50 3.62 -0.16
CA GLY A 79 -6.78 4.17 1.16
C GLY A 79 -5.55 4.64 1.94
N ILE A 80 -4.42 4.76 1.28
CA ILE A 80 -3.16 5.21 1.91
C ILE A 80 -3.11 6.74 1.98
N SER A 81 -2.64 7.25 3.11
CA SER A 81 -2.42 8.66 3.39
C SER A 81 -1.01 8.86 3.98
N ASN A 82 -0.64 10.11 4.28
CA ASN A 82 0.62 10.40 4.97
C ASN A 82 0.68 9.81 6.39
N VAL A 83 -0.47 9.56 7.02
CA VAL A 83 -0.54 8.88 8.32
C VAL A 83 -0.25 7.38 8.18
N THR A 84 -0.79 6.74 7.14
CA THR A 84 -0.75 5.28 6.98
C THR A 84 0.38 4.77 6.08
N ALA A 85 1.02 5.62 5.29
CA ALA A 85 2.16 5.23 4.48
C ALA A 85 3.33 4.64 5.31
N PRO A 86 3.71 5.24 6.45
CA PRO A 86 4.70 4.61 7.34
C PRO A 86 4.25 3.26 7.86
N MET A 87 2.97 3.09 8.14
CA MET A 87 2.40 1.81 8.60
C MET A 87 2.52 0.72 7.52
N ALA A 88 2.34 1.08 6.26
CA ALA A 88 2.51 0.16 5.14
C ALA A 88 3.95 -0.36 5.08
N LEU A 89 4.93 0.50 5.22
CA LEU A 89 6.34 0.09 5.27
C LEU A 89 6.63 -0.80 6.48
N ALA A 90 6.10 -0.44 7.66
CA ALA A 90 6.23 -1.25 8.86
C ALA A 90 5.56 -2.63 8.71
N ALA A 91 4.49 -2.72 7.93
CA ALA A 91 3.83 -3.99 7.63
C ALA A 91 4.62 -4.89 6.68
N GLY A 92 5.62 -4.36 5.97
CA GLY A 92 6.47 -5.10 5.06
C GLY A 92 6.38 -4.68 3.59
N ALA A 93 5.58 -3.68 3.27
CA ALA A 93 5.50 -3.16 1.91
C ALA A 93 6.83 -2.51 1.49
N ALA A 94 7.20 -2.68 0.23
CA ALA A 94 8.36 -2.03 -0.37
C ALA A 94 8.07 -0.58 -0.77
N GLY A 95 6.80 -0.25 -0.93
CA GLY A 95 6.34 1.08 -1.29
C GLY A 95 4.83 1.20 -1.21
N VAL A 96 4.32 2.37 -1.55
CA VAL A 96 2.88 2.65 -1.51
C VAL A 96 2.38 3.18 -2.84
N GLY A 97 1.13 2.89 -3.14
CA GLY A 97 0.41 3.49 -4.26
C GLY A 97 -0.65 4.45 -3.72
N VAL A 98 -0.67 5.67 -4.22
CA VAL A 98 -1.59 6.71 -3.76
C VAL A 98 -2.33 7.30 -4.95
N GLY A 99 -3.63 7.30 -4.89
CA GLY A 99 -4.48 7.86 -5.95
C GLY A 99 -5.33 9.02 -5.44
N SER A 100 -6.48 8.71 -4.85
CA SER A 100 -7.48 9.71 -4.49
C SER A 100 -7.01 10.74 -3.48
N ALA A 101 -6.08 10.41 -2.60
CA ALA A 101 -5.51 11.35 -1.64
C ALA A 101 -4.76 12.50 -2.33
N VAL A 102 -4.37 12.32 -3.58
CA VAL A 102 -3.67 13.33 -4.38
C VAL A 102 -4.62 13.92 -5.42
N HIS A 103 -5.17 13.09 -6.34
CA HIS A 103 -5.90 13.62 -7.49
C HIS A 103 -7.22 14.31 -7.14
N LYS A 104 -7.84 14.01 -6.01
CA LYS A 104 -9.06 14.67 -5.56
C LYS A 104 -8.86 16.10 -5.06
N LEU A 105 -7.61 16.50 -4.80
CA LEU A 105 -7.30 17.85 -4.34
C LEU A 105 -7.56 18.93 -5.40
N ASN A 106 -7.48 18.54 -6.68
CA ASN A 106 -7.79 19.41 -7.82
C ASN A 106 -7.04 20.77 -7.80
N ASP A 107 -5.86 20.77 -7.20
CA ASP A 107 -4.97 21.92 -7.12
C ASP A 107 -3.52 21.43 -7.19
N PRO A 108 -2.75 21.84 -8.21
CA PRO A 108 -1.38 21.35 -8.39
C PRO A 108 -0.48 21.60 -7.19
N LEU A 109 -0.59 22.76 -6.54
CA LEU A 109 0.24 23.10 -5.40
C LEU A 109 -0.07 22.20 -4.19
N ALA A 110 -1.35 21.97 -3.91
CA ALA A 110 -1.77 21.06 -2.84
C ALA A 110 -1.34 19.62 -3.13
N MET A 111 -1.43 19.18 -4.39
CA MET A 111 -0.99 17.84 -4.81
C MET A 111 0.50 17.64 -4.56
N VAL A 112 1.33 18.62 -4.92
CA VAL A 112 2.78 18.57 -4.66
C VAL A 112 3.07 18.53 -3.17
N ALA A 113 2.37 19.34 -2.37
CA ALA A 113 2.55 19.36 -0.91
C ALA A 113 2.23 18.01 -0.27
N VAL A 114 1.15 17.35 -0.71
CA VAL A 114 0.77 16.03 -0.18
C VAL A 114 1.80 14.97 -0.58
N VAL A 115 2.28 14.98 -1.82
CA VAL A 115 3.31 14.02 -2.26
C VAL A 115 4.60 14.21 -1.44
N ARG A 116 5.02 15.43 -1.19
CA ARG A 116 6.18 15.71 -0.31
C ARG A 116 5.95 15.19 1.11
N SER A 117 4.77 15.42 1.66
CA SER A 117 4.40 14.91 2.99
C SER A 117 4.47 13.38 3.06
N LEU A 118 4.02 12.70 2.02
CA LEU A 118 4.11 11.23 1.91
C LEU A 118 5.57 10.76 1.89
N VAL A 119 6.40 11.40 1.07
CA VAL A 119 7.82 11.05 0.97
C VAL A 119 8.53 11.26 2.30
N GLU A 120 8.30 12.38 2.97
CA GLU A 120 8.89 12.68 4.27
C GLU A 120 8.45 11.67 5.34
N ALA A 121 7.17 11.32 5.37
CA ALA A 121 6.64 10.34 6.31
C ALA A 121 7.28 8.96 6.10
N MET A 122 7.49 8.55 4.86
CA MET A 122 8.12 7.27 4.54
C MET A 122 9.62 7.28 4.86
N GLN A 123 10.31 8.38 4.64
CA GLN A 123 11.74 8.52 4.95
C GLN A 123 11.99 8.45 6.46
N SER A 124 11.10 8.96 7.28
CA SER A 124 11.25 8.90 8.75
C SER A 124 11.29 7.47 9.27
N VAL A 125 10.55 6.55 8.67
CA VAL A 125 10.58 5.12 9.01
C VAL A 125 11.93 4.50 8.67
N LYS A 126 12.49 4.83 7.51
CA LYS A 126 13.81 4.32 7.10
C LYS A 126 14.92 4.78 8.03
N VAL A 127 14.89 6.03 8.46
CA VAL A 127 15.87 6.57 9.42
C VAL A 127 15.74 5.86 10.77
N ALA A 128 14.54 5.69 11.30
CA ALA A 128 14.29 4.97 12.54
C ALA A 128 14.74 3.52 12.47
N SER A 129 14.52 2.84 11.34
CA SER A 129 14.97 1.46 11.10
C SER A 129 16.49 1.34 11.01
N ALA A 130 17.16 2.30 10.37
CA ALA A 130 18.62 2.33 10.24
C ALA A 130 19.33 2.64 11.57
N ALA A 131 18.66 3.36 12.49
CA ALA A 131 19.20 3.71 13.81
C ALA A 131 19.15 2.55 14.82
N LYS A 132 18.46 1.48 14.50
CA LYS A 132 18.40 0.25 15.31
C LYS A 132 19.44 -0.76 14.84
#